data_a92d83e905ab767ce6e7a67e28ba87a3
#
_entry.id   a92d83e905ab767ce6e7a67e28ba87a3
#
_cell.length_a   1.000
_cell.length_b   1.000
_cell.length_c   1.000
_cell.angle_alpha   90.00
_cell.angle_beta   90.00
_cell.angle_gamma   90.00
#
_symmetry.space_group_name_H-M   'P 1'
#
loop_
_entity.id
_entity.type
_entity.pdbx_description
1 polymer ?
#
loop_
_entity_poly.entity_id
_entity_poly.type
_entity_poly.pdbx_seq_one_letter_code
_entity_poly.pdbx_strand_id
1 'polypeptide(L)'
;MPSANSGEFVSKFKNYSINILIVLLAVITIYLFYNLFKRLTTPQTDVKTQVVDSTTYLTKQPSGGTLQIDVQNGCGVSGVADKFTEYLRSKGYDVVEMGNFTTQDIKTTMVIDRTGNMKNAKRVAQSLGVSDKYVIQQMNKNYFLDATVVIGKDYEDLIPFKRQTETQTKP
;
A
#
# COMPACT_ATOMS: atom_id res chain seq x y z
N MET A 1 -45.73 21.09 59.13
CA MET A 1 -45.51 20.33 57.88
C MET A 1 -44.09 20.66 57.41
N PRO A 2 -43.13 19.73 57.43
CA PRO A 2 -41.78 20.01 56.96
C PRO A 2 -41.75 19.95 55.41
N SER A 3 -41.35 21.03 54.77
CA SER A 3 -41.11 21.10 53.33
C SER A 3 -39.92 20.23 52.99
N ALA A 4 -40.14 19.21 52.18
CA ALA A 4 -39.13 18.29 51.71
C ALA A 4 -38.06 19.06 50.89
N ASN A 5 -36.81 18.93 51.30
CA ASN A 5 -35.63 19.57 50.75
C ASN A 5 -35.27 18.95 49.37
N SER A 6 -36.01 19.35 48.33
CA SER A 6 -35.83 18.87 46.95
C SER A 6 -34.49 19.28 46.32
N GLY A 7 -33.85 20.34 46.85
CA GLY A 7 -32.56 20.83 46.35
C GLY A 7 -31.35 19.94 46.69
N GLU A 8 -31.36 19.28 47.85
CA GLU A 8 -30.25 18.43 48.30
C GLU A 8 -30.24 17.07 47.56
N PHE A 9 -31.43 16.61 47.18
CA PHE A 9 -31.57 15.37 46.41
C PHE A 9 -31.02 15.52 44.97
N VAL A 10 -31.33 16.66 44.34
CA VAL A 10 -30.88 16.97 42.98
C VAL A 10 -29.34 17.18 42.91
N SER A 11 -28.74 17.81 43.93
CA SER A 11 -27.26 18.01 43.97
C SER A 11 -26.50 16.71 44.18
N LYS A 12 -27.02 15.80 45.02
CA LYS A 12 -26.43 14.46 45.24
C LYS A 12 -26.57 13.61 43.99
N PHE A 13 -27.68 13.63 43.27
CA PHE A 13 -27.85 12.94 42.00
C PHE A 13 -26.91 13.45 40.92
N LYS A 14 -26.72 14.76 40.81
CA LYS A 14 -25.79 15.36 39.84
C LYS A 14 -24.35 14.96 40.08
N ASN A 15 -23.89 14.93 41.35
CA ASN A 15 -22.56 14.50 41.70
C ASN A 15 -22.32 12.98 41.45
N TYR A 16 -23.34 12.16 41.71
CA TYR A 16 -23.28 10.72 41.40
C TYR A 16 -23.21 10.45 39.91
N SER A 17 -24.00 11.17 39.10
CA SER A 17 -24.02 11.06 37.65
C SER A 17 -22.68 11.48 37.04
N ILE A 18 -22.06 12.56 37.54
CA ILE A 18 -20.73 13.00 37.08
C ILE A 18 -19.64 11.97 37.43
N ASN A 19 -19.68 11.41 38.64
CA ASN A 19 -18.71 10.41 39.06
C ASN A 19 -18.84 9.12 38.22
N ILE A 20 -20.05 8.67 37.92
CA ILE A 20 -20.30 7.51 37.04
C ILE A 20 -19.76 7.80 35.64
N LEU A 21 -20.00 9.01 35.09
CA LEU A 21 -19.51 9.40 33.77
C LEU A 21 -17.96 9.38 33.73
N ILE A 22 -17.29 9.89 34.76
CA ILE A 22 -15.82 9.89 34.87
C ILE A 22 -15.29 8.46 34.89
N VAL A 23 -15.89 7.57 35.69
CA VAL A 23 -15.49 6.16 35.76
C VAL A 23 -15.68 5.46 34.41
N LEU A 24 -16.80 5.72 33.74
CA LEU A 24 -17.09 5.13 32.42
C LEU A 24 -16.07 5.61 31.37
N LEU A 25 -15.73 6.90 31.40
CA LEU A 25 -14.74 7.49 30.49
C LEU A 25 -13.34 6.91 30.77
N ALA A 26 -12.96 6.71 32.04
CA ALA A 26 -11.72 6.07 32.44
C ALA A 26 -11.64 4.62 31.92
N VAL A 27 -12.73 3.85 32.03
CA VAL A 27 -12.75 2.47 31.53
C VAL A 27 -12.61 2.43 30.00
N ILE A 28 -13.28 3.35 29.28
CA ILE A 28 -13.14 3.45 27.81
C ILE A 28 -11.73 3.81 27.41
N THR A 29 -11.09 4.77 28.10
CA THR A 29 -9.70 5.17 27.79
C THR A 29 -8.72 4.04 28.05
N ILE A 30 -8.86 3.30 29.17
CA ILE A 30 -8.04 2.13 29.47
C ILE A 30 -8.25 1.04 28.41
N TYR A 31 -9.49 0.79 28.00
CA TYR A 31 -9.81 -0.19 26.95
C TYR A 31 -9.17 0.18 25.60
N LEU A 32 -9.28 1.45 25.20
CA LEU A 32 -8.66 1.94 23.95
C LEU A 32 -7.14 1.85 24.02
N PHE A 33 -6.54 2.22 25.18
CA PHE A 33 -5.10 2.13 25.38
C PHE A 33 -4.62 0.68 25.36
N TYR A 34 -5.36 -0.23 25.99
CA TYR A 34 -5.07 -1.67 25.95
C TYR A 34 -5.13 -2.24 24.52
N ASN A 35 -6.14 -1.87 23.74
CA ASN A 35 -6.24 -2.29 22.33
C ASN A 35 -5.11 -1.70 21.47
N LEU A 36 -4.76 -0.43 21.69
CA LEU A 36 -3.65 0.20 20.98
C LEU A 36 -2.32 -0.45 21.35
N PHE A 37 -2.09 -0.68 22.65
CA PHE A 37 -0.89 -1.34 23.15
C PHE A 37 -0.78 -2.79 22.66
N LYS A 38 -1.90 -3.53 22.65
CA LYS A 38 -1.96 -4.89 22.10
C LYS A 38 -1.62 -4.90 20.61
N ARG A 39 -2.04 -3.89 19.86
CA ARG A 39 -1.72 -3.76 18.42
C ARG A 39 -0.25 -3.40 18.17
N LEU A 40 0.39 -2.71 19.10
CA LEU A 40 1.81 -2.34 19.02
C LEU A 40 2.76 -3.43 19.54
N THR A 41 2.29 -4.29 20.46
CA THR A 41 3.12 -5.30 21.13
C THR A 41 2.84 -6.72 20.69
N THR A 42 1.80 -6.98 19.88
CA THR A 42 1.65 -8.30 19.26
C THR A 42 2.61 -8.38 18.09
N PRO A 43 3.70 -9.15 18.17
CA PRO A 43 4.32 -9.66 16.97
C PRO A 43 3.22 -10.46 16.27
N GLN A 44 3.02 -10.23 15.00
CA GLN A 44 2.14 -11.09 14.20
C GLN A 44 2.72 -12.51 14.23
N THR A 45 2.27 -13.29 15.19
CA THR A 45 2.48 -14.72 15.24
C THR A 45 1.09 -15.31 15.38
N ASP A 46 0.61 -15.84 14.27
CA ASP A 46 -0.05 -17.12 14.19
C ASP A 46 -0.73 -17.26 12.83
N VAL A 47 0.08 -17.29 11.80
CA VAL A 47 -0.21 -18.21 10.71
C VAL A 47 0.34 -19.55 11.21
N LYS A 48 -0.52 -20.51 11.48
CA LYS A 48 -0.16 -21.91 11.67
C LYS A 48 0.81 -22.29 10.57
N THR A 49 2.08 -22.34 10.93
CA THR A 49 3.13 -22.94 10.12
C THR A 49 2.78 -24.41 10.00
N GLN A 50 2.14 -24.78 8.92
CA GLN A 50 2.43 -26.09 8.35
C GLN A 50 3.92 -26.01 8.02
N VAL A 51 4.69 -26.78 8.75
CA VAL A 51 6.09 -27.06 8.45
C VAL A 51 6.10 -27.77 7.10
N VAL A 52 6.09 -26.99 6.04
CA VAL A 52 6.54 -27.40 4.71
C VAL A 52 7.97 -26.90 4.64
N ASP A 53 8.85 -27.85 4.51
CA ASP A 53 10.30 -27.81 4.45
C ASP A 53 10.83 -26.47 3.90
N SER A 54 11.31 -25.59 4.80
CA SER A 54 11.74 -24.21 4.50
C SER A 54 13.07 -24.12 3.76
N THR A 55 13.62 -25.24 3.30
CA THR A 55 14.89 -25.29 2.58
C THR A 55 14.76 -25.10 1.07
N THR A 56 13.53 -25.07 0.52
CA THR A 56 13.34 -25.02 -0.94
C THR A 56 13.03 -23.62 -1.48
N TYR A 57 12.75 -22.64 -0.62
CA TYR A 57 12.35 -21.30 -1.08
C TYR A 57 13.49 -20.29 -1.24
N LEU A 58 14.71 -20.65 -0.82
CA LEU A 58 15.86 -19.75 -0.93
C LEU A 58 16.65 -19.88 -2.23
N THR A 59 16.25 -20.79 -3.15
CA THR A 59 17.07 -21.05 -4.36
C THR A 59 16.24 -21.18 -5.65
N LYS A 60 14.99 -20.75 -5.69
CA LYS A 60 14.26 -20.75 -6.96
C LYS A 60 13.81 -19.35 -7.35
N GLN A 61 14.78 -18.48 -7.70
CA GLN A 61 14.52 -17.56 -8.79
C GLN A 61 14.46 -18.41 -10.06
N PRO A 62 13.31 -18.58 -10.70
CA PRO A 62 13.27 -19.17 -12.03
C PRO A 62 13.97 -18.17 -12.94
N SER A 63 15.17 -18.53 -13.41
CA SER A 63 15.75 -17.92 -14.60
C SER A 63 14.81 -18.23 -15.77
N GLY A 64 13.75 -17.42 -15.94
CA GLY A 64 12.70 -17.63 -16.94
C GLY A 64 11.25 -17.43 -16.46
N GLY A 65 10.98 -17.18 -15.19
CA GLY A 65 9.66 -16.86 -14.69
C GLY A 65 9.22 -15.45 -15.12
N THR A 66 7.91 -15.28 -15.33
CA THR A 66 7.28 -13.97 -15.57
C THR A 66 7.51 -13.10 -14.34
N LEU A 67 8.02 -11.88 -14.53
CA LEU A 67 8.21 -10.93 -13.42
C LEU A 67 6.88 -10.46 -12.89
N GLN A 68 6.68 -10.54 -11.57
CA GLN A 68 5.50 -10.06 -10.89
C GLN A 68 5.65 -8.57 -10.55
N ILE A 69 4.72 -7.77 -11.04
CA ILE A 69 4.78 -6.31 -10.97
C ILE A 69 3.50 -5.75 -10.36
N ASP A 70 3.67 -4.71 -9.55
CA ASP A 70 2.62 -3.83 -9.09
C ASP A 70 2.69 -2.51 -9.84
N VAL A 71 1.54 -1.97 -10.26
CA VAL A 71 1.42 -0.70 -11.00
C VAL A 71 0.63 0.30 -10.18
N GLN A 72 1.27 1.40 -9.78
CA GLN A 72 0.70 2.41 -8.91
C GLN A 72 0.56 3.75 -9.64
N ASN A 73 -0.65 4.29 -9.69
CA ASN A 73 -0.93 5.61 -10.24
C ASN A 73 -0.50 6.71 -9.25
N GLY A 74 0.61 7.36 -9.52
CA GLY A 74 1.11 8.51 -8.76
C GLY A 74 0.91 9.86 -9.46
N CYS A 75 0.37 9.89 -10.71
CA CYS A 75 0.11 11.12 -11.43
C CYS A 75 -1.27 11.72 -11.16
N GLY A 76 -2.21 10.94 -10.60
CA GLY A 76 -3.57 11.36 -10.29
C GLY A 76 -4.53 11.41 -11.50
N VAL A 77 -4.08 10.98 -12.68
CA VAL A 77 -4.92 10.93 -13.89
C VAL A 77 -5.58 9.56 -14.01
N SER A 78 -6.90 9.54 -14.12
CA SER A 78 -7.67 8.29 -14.23
C SER A 78 -7.33 7.51 -15.51
N GLY A 79 -7.29 6.17 -15.42
CA GLY A 79 -7.05 5.27 -16.56
C GLY A 79 -5.58 5.14 -16.98
N VAL A 80 -4.66 5.90 -16.39
CA VAL A 80 -3.24 5.82 -16.74
C VAL A 80 -2.65 4.47 -16.29
N ALA A 81 -2.97 4.03 -15.06
CA ALA A 81 -2.50 2.75 -14.55
C ALA A 81 -3.03 1.56 -15.38
N ASP A 82 -4.27 1.64 -15.87
CA ASP A 82 -4.84 0.62 -16.73
C ASP A 82 -4.03 0.45 -18.03
N LYS A 83 -3.69 1.56 -18.69
CA LYS A 83 -2.89 1.54 -19.93
C LYS A 83 -1.49 0.97 -19.72
N PHE A 84 -0.84 1.35 -18.61
CA PHE A 84 0.47 0.80 -18.26
C PHE A 84 0.38 -0.71 -17.97
N THR A 85 -0.67 -1.13 -17.27
CA THR A 85 -0.94 -2.54 -16.97
C THR A 85 -1.13 -3.36 -18.23
N GLU A 86 -2.00 -2.91 -19.14
CA GLU A 86 -2.23 -3.58 -20.44
C GLU A 86 -0.94 -3.68 -21.25
N TYR A 87 -0.18 -2.58 -21.30
CA TYR A 87 1.10 -2.57 -22.01
C TYR A 87 2.10 -3.55 -21.40
N LEU A 88 2.29 -3.57 -20.08
CA LEU A 88 3.21 -4.47 -19.40
C LEU A 88 2.80 -5.93 -19.57
N ARG A 89 1.51 -6.24 -19.47
CA ARG A 89 0.97 -7.58 -19.76
C ARG A 89 1.25 -8.01 -21.20
N SER A 90 1.11 -7.09 -22.17
CA SER A 90 1.46 -7.36 -23.59
C SER A 90 2.95 -7.64 -23.80
N LYS A 91 3.81 -7.21 -22.87
CA LYS A 91 5.26 -7.49 -22.85
C LYS A 91 5.62 -8.76 -22.09
N GLY A 92 4.64 -9.49 -21.58
CA GLY A 92 4.85 -10.74 -20.86
C GLY A 92 5.20 -10.58 -19.37
N TYR A 93 4.91 -9.41 -18.80
CA TYR A 93 4.97 -9.22 -17.35
C TYR A 93 3.66 -9.65 -16.68
N ASP A 94 3.76 -10.19 -15.47
CA ASP A 94 2.60 -10.51 -14.65
C ASP A 94 2.27 -9.32 -13.75
N VAL A 95 1.29 -8.52 -14.14
CA VAL A 95 0.81 -7.41 -13.30
C VAL A 95 -0.23 -7.96 -12.34
N VAL A 96 0.18 -8.21 -11.10
CA VAL A 96 -0.63 -8.84 -10.06
C VAL A 96 -1.47 -7.85 -9.28
N GLU A 97 -1.04 -6.59 -9.20
CA GLU A 97 -1.75 -5.52 -8.52
C GLU A 97 -1.70 -4.22 -9.31
N MET A 98 -2.77 -3.45 -9.23
CA MET A 98 -2.88 -2.11 -9.78
C MET A 98 -3.68 -1.23 -8.82
N GLY A 99 -3.22 -0.01 -8.60
CA GLY A 99 -3.88 0.90 -7.66
C GLY A 99 -3.42 2.34 -7.76
N ASN A 100 -3.81 3.11 -6.76
CA ASN A 100 -3.37 4.49 -6.61
C ASN A 100 -2.21 4.54 -5.62
N PHE A 101 -1.16 5.27 -5.99
CA PHE A 101 -0.06 5.54 -5.08
C PHE A 101 -0.52 6.47 -3.95
N THR A 102 0.13 6.40 -2.80
CA THR A 102 -0.21 7.19 -1.61
C THR A 102 -0.24 8.70 -1.90
N THR A 103 0.62 9.16 -2.81
CA THR A 103 0.69 10.54 -3.27
C THR A 103 0.40 10.61 -4.77
N GLN A 104 -0.52 11.50 -5.17
CA GLN A 104 -0.92 11.67 -6.57
C GLN A 104 -0.26 12.88 -7.24
N ASP A 105 0.93 13.27 -6.78
CA ASP A 105 1.71 14.39 -7.33
C ASP A 105 3.15 13.98 -7.70
N ILE A 106 3.32 12.72 -8.06
CA ILE A 106 4.61 12.20 -8.51
C ILE A 106 4.93 12.81 -9.88
N LYS A 107 6.05 13.51 -9.97
CA LYS A 107 6.44 14.22 -11.20
C LYS A 107 7.01 13.27 -12.23
N THR A 108 7.83 12.32 -11.81
CA THR A 108 8.57 11.42 -12.70
C THR A 108 8.30 9.97 -12.35
N THR A 109 8.00 9.18 -13.37
CA THR A 109 7.79 7.74 -13.25
C THR A 109 9.05 7.06 -12.76
N MET A 110 8.89 6.15 -11.78
CA MET A 110 9.99 5.38 -11.21
C MET A 110 9.66 3.90 -11.13
N VAL A 111 10.70 3.09 -11.11
CA VAL A 111 10.59 1.64 -10.91
C VAL A 111 11.34 1.26 -9.64
N ILE A 112 10.66 0.58 -8.73
CA ILE A 112 11.19 0.18 -7.42
C ILE A 112 11.49 -1.31 -7.45
N ASP A 113 12.75 -1.68 -7.24
CA ASP A 113 13.16 -3.06 -7.03
C ASP A 113 12.76 -3.53 -5.62
N ARG A 114 11.96 -4.58 -5.54
CA ARG A 114 11.43 -5.13 -4.28
C ARG A 114 12.20 -6.34 -3.77
N THR A 115 12.92 -7.04 -4.65
CA THR A 115 13.63 -8.30 -4.35
C THR A 115 15.13 -8.14 -4.19
N GLY A 116 15.71 -7.00 -4.55
CA GLY A 116 17.17 -6.80 -4.61
C GLY A 116 17.77 -7.19 -5.96
N ASN A 117 16.93 -7.41 -6.98
CA ASN A 117 17.36 -7.74 -8.33
C ASN A 117 17.20 -6.52 -9.26
N MET A 118 18.09 -5.56 -9.12
CA MET A 118 18.13 -4.33 -9.95
C MET A 118 18.08 -4.62 -11.45
N LYS A 119 18.57 -5.78 -11.91
CA LYS A 119 18.52 -6.15 -13.33
C LYS A 119 17.07 -6.33 -13.80
N ASN A 120 16.21 -6.92 -12.98
CA ASN A 120 14.80 -7.09 -13.29
C ASN A 120 14.07 -5.73 -13.31
N ALA A 121 14.29 -4.89 -12.30
CA ALA A 121 13.69 -3.57 -12.24
C ALA A 121 14.12 -2.69 -13.44
N LYS A 122 15.39 -2.74 -13.85
CA LYS A 122 15.89 -2.05 -15.05
C LYS A 122 15.23 -2.56 -16.34
N ARG A 123 14.99 -3.87 -16.47
CA ARG A 123 14.26 -4.43 -17.63
C ARG A 123 12.85 -3.85 -17.73
N VAL A 124 12.16 -3.72 -16.59
CA VAL A 124 10.83 -3.09 -16.53
C VAL A 124 10.92 -1.63 -16.94
N ALA A 125 11.87 -0.87 -16.37
CA ALA A 125 12.11 0.53 -16.69
C ALA A 125 12.37 0.75 -18.19
N GLN A 126 13.26 -0.04 -18.78
CA GLN A 126 13.58 0.00 -20.21
C GLN A 126 12.35 -0.30 -21.09
N SER A 127 11.50 -1.26 -20.68
CA SER A 127 10.26 -1.57 -21.40
C SER A 127 9.30 -0.39 -21.44
N LEU A 128 9.32 0.46 -20.43
CA LEU A 128 8.47 1.64 -20.31
C LEU A 128 9.11 2.91 -20.92
N GLY A 129 10.41 2.89 -21.20
CA GLY A 129 11.19 4.08 -21.59
C GLY A 129 11.60 4.95 -20.40
N VAL A 130 11.58 4.39 -19.19
CA VAL A 130 12.04 5.06 -17.96
C VAL A 130 13.55 4.97 -17.87
N SER A 131 14.21 6.10 -17.59
CA SER A 131 15.67 6.16 -17.43
C SER A 131 16.14 5.40 -16.20
N ASP A 132 17.29 4.71 -16.29
CA ASP A 132 17.91 3.94 -15.21
C ASP A 132 18.11 4.72 -13.90
N LYS A 133 18.25 6.05 -13.98
CA LYS A 133 18.37 6.94 -12.80
C LYS A 133 17.13 6.97 -11.91
N TYR A 134 15.98 6.58 -12.46
CA TYR A 134 14.70 6.48 -11.74
C TYR A 134 14.37 5.04 -11.34
N VAL A 135 15.35 4.14 -11.42
CA VAL A 135 15.26 2.81 -10.84
C VAL A 135 15.89 2.85 -9.46
N ILE A 136 15.07 2.63 -8.44
CA ILE A 136 15.49 2.66 -7.04
C ILE A 136 15.34 1.28 -6.40
N GLN A 137 16.18 0.98 -5.42
CA GLN A 137 16.08 -0.26 -4.66
C GLN A 137 15.42 0.03 -3.31
N GLN A 138 14.30 -0.64 -3.07
CA GLN A 138 13.61 -0.62 -1.79
C GLN A 138 13.06 -2.01 -1.50
N MET A 139 13.93 -2.86 -1.00
CA MET A 139 13.57 -4.25 -0.67
C MET A 139 12.50 -4.29 0.41
N ASN A 140 11.48 -5.12 0.18
CA ASN A 140 10.50 -5.43 1.20
C ASN A 140 10.15 -6.93 1.12
N LYS A 141 10.65 -7.69 2.08
CA LYS A 141 10.47 -9.15 2.12
C LYS A 141 9.00 -9.60 2.28
N ASN A 142 8.12 -8.69 2.68
CA ASN A 142 6.69 -8.95 2.80
C ASN A 142 5.92 -8.75 1.48
N TYR A 143 6.58 -8.16 0.47
CA TYR A 143 6.04 -8.06 -0.88
C TYR A 143 6.58 -9.22 -1.71
N PHE A 144 5.67 -10.05 -2.19
CA PHE A 144 5.99 -11.14 -3.13
C PHE A 144 6.08 -10.63 -4.58
N LEU A 145 6.59 -9.41 -4.77
CA LEU A 145 6.67 -8.71 -6.05
C LEU A 145 8.13 -8.50 -6.44
N ASP A 146 8.42 -8.62 -7.73
CA ASP A 146 9.75 -8.31 -8.26
C ASP A 146 9.99 -6.80 -8.34
N ALA A 147 8.98 -6.04 -8.79
CA ALA A 147 9.08 -4.60 -8.92
C ALA A 147 7.74 -3.90 -8.74
N THR A 148 7.78 -2.63 -8.32
CA THR A 148 6.64 -1.71 -8.33
C THR A 148 6.93 -0.58 -9.31
N VAL A 149 5.99 -0.31 -10.21
CA VAL A 149 6.01 0.84 -11.11
C VAL A 149 5.15 1.95 -10.51
N VAL A 150 5.74 3.11 -10.19
CA VAL A 150 5.00 4.28 -9.73
C VAL A 150 4.98 5.30 -10.87
N ILE A 151 3.78 5.52 -11.41
CA ILE A 151 3.60 6.37 -12.60
C ILE A 151 3.55 7.83 -12.18
N GLY A 152 4.39 8.67 -12.80
CA GLY A 152 4.43 10.11 -12.63
C GLY A 152 3.70 10.89 -13.72
N LYS A 153 3.72 12.22 -13.60
CA LYS A 153 3.11 13.15 -14.56
C LYS A 153 3.77 13.14 -15.94
N ASP A 154 4.95 12.55 -16.06
CA ASP A 154 5.68 12.32 -17.30
C ASP A 154 5.17 11.11 -18.11
N TYR A 155 4.04 10.53 -17.73
CA TYR A 155 3.48 9.32 -18.34
C TYR A 155 3.25 9.43 -19.86
N GLU A 156 2.93 10.64 -20.38
CA GLU A 156 2.72 10.90 -21.81
C GLU A 156 4.01 10.72 -22.62
N ASP A 157 5.17 10.97 -22.00
CA ASP A 157 6.49 10.80 -22.61
C ASP A 157 6.95 9.34 -22.68
N LEU A 158 6.23 8.44 -22.04
CA LEU A 158 6.60 7.03 -21.94
C LEU A 158 5.98 6.17 -23.05
N ILE A 159 6.61 5.03 -23.31
CA ILE A 159 6.28 4.16 -24.44
C ILE A 159 4.79 3.74 -24.49
N PRO A 160 4.12 3.42 -23.35
CA PRO A 160 2.71 3.03 -23.38
C PRO A 160 1.77 4.07 -24.01
N PHE A 161 2.11 5.36 -23.91
CA PHE A 161 1.34 6.47 -24.47
C PHE A 161 1.81 6.89 -25.86
N LYS A 162 3.12 6.96 -26.11
CA LYS A 162 3.69 7.35 -27.42
C LYS A 162 3.21 6.48 -28.57
N ARG A 163 3.11 5.16 -28.36
CA ARG A 163 2.66 4.24 -29.41
C ARG A 163 1.21 4.44 -29.86
N GLN A 164 0.34 4.96 -29.01
CA GLN A 164 -1.07 5.18 -29.39
C GLN A 164 -1.23 6.42 -30.27
N THR A 165 -0.39 7.42 -30.06
CA THR A 165 -0.40 8.66 -30.86
C THR A 165 0.01 8.39 -32.33
N GLU A 166 0.98 7.49 -32.54
CA GLU A 166 1.43 7.12 -33.90
C GLU A 166 0.43 6.27 -34.68
N THR A 167 -0.41 5.48 -33.97
CA THR A 167 -1.42 4.62 -34.65
C THR A 167 -2.66 5.39 -35.07
N GLN A 168 -2.96 6.54 -34.44
CA GLN A 168 -4.10 7.39 -34.78
C GLN A 168 -3.80 8.44 -35.86
N THR A 169 -2.54 8.62 -36.27
CA THR A 169 -2.13 9.66 -37.22
C THR A 169 -1.82 9.10 -38.62
N LYS A 170 -2.09 7.82 -38.86
CA LYS A 170 -1.90 7.26 -40.21
C LYS A 170 -3.22 7.36 -41.02
N PRO A 171 -3.28 8.25 -42.03
CA PRO A 171 -4.44 8.41 -42.90
C PRO A 171 -4.73 7.14 -43.76
#